data_57dd482b9c6d4a1176ce672d55002747
#
_entry.id   57dd482b9c6d4a1176ce672d55002747
#
_cell.length_a   1.000
_cell.length_b   1.000
_cell.length_c   1.000
_cell.angle_alpha   90.00
_cell.angle_beta   90.00
_cell.angle_gamma   90.00
#
_symmetry.space_group_name_H-M   'P 1'
#
loop_
_entity.id
_entity.type
_entity.pdbx_description
1 polymer ?
#
loop_
_entity_poly.entity_id
_entity_poly.type
_entity_poly.pdbx_seq_one_letter_code
_entity_poly.pdbx_strand_id
1 'polypeptide(L)'
;MQPAYPDPARTLLRGGLVADGIGEVTQRADVLVDGPVIAGVIARGDPPAECAVIDLAPGSVICPGFIDAHVHAEGPLLAAGRVDGALAQGVTTLVVGQDGQSWIGAMAATARYLNEYFAPVNGALEPARDLSVAAFRGAVSGRLAQNVAVLASQGTIRHNVAGLDRGPLDPGQRAAARREVEQALADGAVGLSSGLDYLPSRFGGVAETAAVAAPLAAAGRPYVSHLRAYGPQVAAGLAELAAVGAGAGARVHASHLWGAPADLRAAFEAAAAAGVDLSYDMYPYRRSSTVLAMLLLPPELQARGPAATLAALADPRQRARLLAGE
;
A
#
# COMPACT_ATOMS: atom_id res chain seq x y z
N MET A 1 -3.04 15.83 -26.43
CA MET A 1 -1.88 16.66 -26.79
C MET A 1 -1.50 17.43 -25.53
N GLN A 2 -0.46 17.00 -24.81
CA GLN A 2 0.06 17.75 -23.67
C GLN A 2 0.66 19.05 -24.20
N PRO A 3 0.45 20.20 -23.54
CA PRO A 3 1.25 21.36 -23.82
C PRO A 3 2.70 20.99 -23.53
N ALA A 4 3.54 21.09 -24.54
CA ALA A 4 4.98 21.03 -24.35
C ALA A 4 5.35 22.25 -23.49
N TYR A 5 5.53 22.05 -22.19
CA TYR A 5 6.30 23.00 -21.41
C TYR A 5 7.70 22.98 -22.02
N PRO A 6 8.24 24.13 -22.46
CA PRO A 6 9.64 24.18 -22.75
C PRO A 6 10.36 23.72 -21.50
N ASP A 7 11.22 22.73 -21.62
CA ASP A 7 12.08 22.28 -20.54
C ASP A 7 13.20 23.33 -20.38
N PRO A 8 13.00 24.37 -19.57
CA PRO A 8 14.11 25.23 -19.23
C PRO A 8 14.95 24.43 -18.25
N ALA A 9 16.21 24.26 -18.54
CA ALA A 9 17.13 23.52 -17.68
C ALA A 9 17.02 23.96 -16.20
N ARG A 10 16.60 25.19 -15.96
CA ARG A 10 16.37 25.77 -14.62
C ARG A 10 15.06 26.54 -14.52
N THR A 11 14.34 26.34 -13.40
CA THR A 11 13.11 27.07 -13.08
C THR A 11 13.15 27.57 -11.66
N LEU A 12 12.85 28.86 -11.47
CA LEU A 12 12.68 29.47 -10.15
C LEU A 12 11.20 29.61 -9.81
N LEU A 13 10.77 28.96 -8.75
CA LEU A 13 9.45 29.19 -8.10
C LEU A 13 9.61 30.34 -7.14
N ARG A 14 9.07 31.53 -7.48
CA ARG A 14 9.32 32.77 -6.76
C ARG A 14 8.13 33.23 -5.96
N GLY A 15 8.33 33.62 -4.70
CA GLY A 15 7.36 34.36 -3.92
C GLY A 15 6.51 33.51 -2.97
N GLY A 16 6.79 32.20 -2.85
CA GLY A 16 6.03 31.29 -1.97
C GLY A 16 6.44 31.30 -0.50
N LEU A 17 5.70 30.53 0.29
CA LEU A 17 6.11 30.01 1.60
C LEU A 17 6.61 28.60 1.40
N VAL A 18 7.83 28.27 1.77
CA VAL A 18 8.39 26.95 1.63
C VAL A 18 8.08 26.11 2.87
N ALA A 19 7.41 24.97 2.68
CA ALA A 19 7.17 23.93 3.67
C ALA A 19 7.92 22.68 3.21
N ASP A 20 9.10 22.41 3.79
CA ASP A 20 9.98 21.32 3.34
C ASP A 20 9.54 19.92 3.81
N GLY A 21 8.55 19.85 4.71
CA GLY A 21 8.06 18.60 5.29
C GLY A 21 8.96 18.01 6.37
N ILE A 22 10.05 18.68 6.74
CA ILE A 22 11.00 18.25 7.77
C ILE A 22 10.89 19.15 9.01
N GLY A 23 10.76 20.46 8.78
CA GLY A 23 10.64 21.46 9.84
C GLY A 23 9.20 21.76 10.20
N GLU A 24 9.01 22.33 11.39
CA GLU A 24 7.68 22.79 11.85
C GLU A 24 7.31 24.18 11.29
N VAL A 25 8.27 24.88 10.69
CA VAL A 25 8.11 26.29 10.31
C VAL A 25 8.27 26.46 8.80
N THR A 26 7.29 27.09 8.18
CA THR A 26 7.42 27.57 6.81
C THR A 26 8.32 28.80 6.76
N GLN A 27 9.15 28.91 5.73
CA GLN A 27 10.02 30.06 5.50
C GLN A 27 9.66 30.78 4.20
N ARG A 28 9.85 32.11 4.18
CA ARG A 28 9.71 32.89 2.94
C ARG A 28 10.99 32.74 2.13
N ALA A 29 10.93 31.94 1.07
CA ALA A 29 12.06 31.65 0.21
C ALA A 29 11.58 31.39 -1.22
N ASP A 30 12.51 31.33 -2.15
CA ASP A 30 12.30 30.89 -3.52
C ASP A 30 12.92 29.49 -3.70
N VAL A 31 12.37 28.67 -4.59
CA VAL A 31 12.89 27.33 -4.85
C VAL A 31 13.43 27.27 -6.27
N LEU A 32 14.71 26.97 -6.40
CA LEU A 32 15.36 26.73 -7.69
C LEU A 32 15.33 25.23 -8.02
N VAL A 33 14.74 24.91 -9.15
CA VAL A 33 14.68 23.55 -9.72
C VAL A 33 15.59 23.50 -10.92
N ASP A 34 16.41 22.45 -11.04
CA ASP A 34 17.31 22.20 -12.16
C ASP A 34 17.03 20.78 -12.70
N GLY A 35 16.33 20.70 -13.84
CA GLY A 35 15.82 19.43 -14.33
C GLY A 35 15.00 18.67 -13.27
N PRO A 36 15.39 17.44 -12.90
CA PRO A 36 14.63 16.61 -11.95
C PRO A 36 14.98 16.86 -10.46
N VAL A 37 15.80 17.85 -10.13
CA VAL A 37 16.29 18.05 -8.77
C VAL A 37 15.99 19.45 -8.26
N ILE A 38 15.79 19.57 -6.93
CA ILE A 38 15.77 20.86 -6.25
C ILE A 38 17.23 21.29 -6.07
N ALA A 39 17.64 22.30 -6.85
CA ALA A 39 19.00 22.83 -6.79
C ALA A 39 19.24 23.69 -5.54
N GLY A 40 18.19 24.30 -4.98
CA GLY A 40 18.29 25.05 -3.73
C GLY A 40 17.00 25.70 -3.29
N VAL A 41 16.92 25.96 -2.00
CA VAL A 41 15.98 26.89 -1.38
C VAL A 41 16.79 28.15 -1.09
N ILE A 42 16.47 29.25 -1.77
CA ILE A 42 17.29 30.47 -1.78
C ILE A 42 16.52 31.66 -1.21
N ALA A 43 17.26 32.59 -0.66
CA ALA A 43 16.67 33.85 -0.22
C ALA A 43 16.05 34.58 -1.44
N ARG A 44 14.95 35.31 -1.19
CA ARG A 44 14.31 36.13 -2.21
C ARG A 44 15.25 37.16 -2.77
N GLY A 45 15.32 37.27 -4.08
CA GLY A 45 16.22 38.18 -4.77
C GLY A 45 16.06 38.12 -6.29
N ASP A 46 17.04 38.60 -7.00
CA ASP A 46 17.09 38.54 -8.44
C ASP A 46 17.25 37.05 -8.88
N PRO A 47 16.52 36.62 -9.91
CA PRO A 47 16.64 35.26 -10.42
C PRO A 47 18.05 35.01 -10.97
N PRO A 48 18.57 33.77 -10.83
CA PRO A 48 19.81 33.38 -11.49
C PRO A 48 19.73 33.60 -13.00
N ALA A 49 20.88 33.84 -13.63
CA ALA A 49 20.96 33.94 -15.07
C ALA A 49 20.44 32.63 -15.76
N GLU A 50 19.81 32.75 -16.90
CA GLU A 50 19.29 31.63 -17.69
C GLU A 50 18.30 30.73 -16.94
N CYS A 51 17.40 31.34 -16.17
CA CYS A 51 16.39 30.68 -15.37
C CYS A 51 14.99 31.12 -15.80
N ALA A 52 14.07 30.18 -16.03
CA ALA A 52 12.65 30.50 -16.15
C ALA A 52 12.10 30.86 -14.76
N VAL A 53 11.25 31.87 -14.69
CA VAL A 53 10.65 32.31 -13.43
C VAL A 53 9.14 32.06 -13.46
N ILE A 54 8.66 31.38 -12.42
CA ILE A 54 7.24 31.22 -12.14
C ILE A 54 6.92 32.04 -10.89
N ASP A 55 6.26 33.20 -11.11
CA ASP A 55 5.77 34.02 -10.01
C ASP A 55 4.52 33.40 -9.40
N LEU A 56 4.59 33.11 -8.10
CA LEU A 56 3.50 32.49 -7.37
C LEU A 56 2.55 33.54 -6.83
N ALA A 57 1.27 33.21 -6.77
CA ALA A 57 0.24 34.08 -6.18
C ALA A 57 0.54 34.34 -4.69
N PRO A 58 0.18 35.51 -4.15
CA PRO A 58 0.35 35.80 -2.72
C PRO A 58 -0.33 34.70 -1.86
N GLY A 59 0.41 34.19 -0.88
CA GLY A 59 -0.07 33.14 0.02
C GLY A 59 0.13 31.72 -0.49
N SER A 60 0.72 31.54 -1.68
CA SER A 60 1.09 30.20 -2.17
C SER A 60 2.11 29.52 -1.27
N VAL A 61 1.96 28.22 -1.09
CA VAL A 61 2.90 27.36 -0.38
C VAL A 61 3.62 26.47 -1.41
N ILE A 62 4.94 26.41 -1.32
CA ILE A 62 5.77 25.46 -2.06
C ILE A 62 6.09 24.31 -1.10
N CYS A 63 5.70 23.10 -1.46
CA CYS A 63 6.00 21.89 -0.70
C CYS A 63 6.41 20.74 -1.64
N PRO A 64 7.08 19.70 -1.13
CA PRO A 64 7.25 18.46 -1.89
C PRO A 64 5.90 17.91 -2.35
N GLY A 65 5.89 17.21 -3.49
CA GLY A 65 4.71 16.49 -3.92
C GLY A 65 4.27 15.47 -2.88
N PHE A 66 2.96 15.32 -2.69
CA PHE A 66 2.41 14.41 -1.69
C PHE A 66 2.67 12.94 -2.04
N ILE A 67 2.81 12.13 -1.01
CA ILE A 67 2.94 10.67 -1.11
C ILE A 67 1.63 10.07 -0.63
N ASP A 68 0.92 9.36 -1.53
CA ASP A 68 -0.19 8.50 -1.12
C ASP A 68 0.39 7.18 -0.64
N ALA A 69 0.40 6.99 0.68
CA ALA A 69 1.00 5.84 1.32
C ALA A 69 0.15 4.56 1.18
N HIS A 70 -1.12 4.69 0.74
CA HIS A 70 -2.04 3.57 0.63
C HIS A 70 -3.00 3.74 -0.54
N VAL A 71 -2.70 3.12 -1.69
CA VAL A 71 -3.55 3.21 -2.88
C VAL A 71 -3.59 1.89 -3.66
N HIS A 72 -4.77 1.58 -4.20
CA HIS A 72 -5.00 0.48 -5.12
C HIS A 72 -5.06 1.04 -6.55
N ALA A 73 -3.92 1.14 -7.21
CA ALA A 73 -3.76 1.84 -8.48
C ALA A 73 -3.07 1.02 -9.57
N GLU A 74 -2.82 -0.26 -9.36
CA GLU A 74 -2.10 -1.12 -10.29
C GLU A 74 -2.73 -1.12 -11.69
N GLY A 75 -4.07 -1.20 -11.76
CA GLY A 75 -4.81 -1.17 -13.02
C GLY A 75 -4.59 0.11 -13.82
N PRO A 76 -4.92 1.29 -13.27
CA PRO A 76 -4.66 2.58 -13.91
C PRO A 76 -3.21 2.80 -14.31
N LEU A 77 -2.25 2.37 -13.48
CA LEU A 77 -0.82 2.51 -13.77
C LEU A 77 -0.39 1.65 -14.96
N LEU A 78 -0.87 0.40 -15.07
CA LEU A 78 -0.58 -0.46 -16.22
C LEU A 78 -1.27 0.04 -17.50
N ALA A 79 -2.50 0.55 -17.40
CA ALA A 79 -3.30 0.97 -18.53
C ALA A 79 -2.89 2.35 -19.06
N ALA A 80 -2.78 3.35 -18.18
CA ALA A 80 -2.62 4.76 -18.53
C ALA A 80 -1.31 5.39 -18.01
N GLY A 81 -0.56 4.71 -17.15
CA GLY A 81 0.67 5.24 -16.56
C GLY A 81 0.44 6.35 -15.52
N ARG A 82 -0.82 6.59 -15.09
CA ARG A 82 -1.14 7.69 -14.17
C ARG A 82 -2.48 7.49 -13.46
N VAL A 83 -2.63 8.21 -12.35
CA VAL A 83 -3.89 8.34 -11.59
C VAL A 83 -4.25 9.82 -11.56
N ASP A 84 -5.12 10.25 -12.49
CA ASP A 84 -5.41 11.68 -12.73
C ASP A 84 -5.98 12.37 -11.48
N GLY A 85 -6.88 11.72 -10.73
CA GLY A 85 -7.47 12.29 -9.52
C GLY A 85 -6.47 12.56 -8.41
N ALA A 86 -5.48 11.69 -8.25
CA ALA A 86 -4.37 11.86 -7.30
C ALA A 86 -3.42 12.97 -7.78
N LEU A 87 -3.06 12.94 -9.07
CA LEU A 87 -2.16 13.94 -9.65
C LEU A 87 -2.74 15.36 -9.56
N ALA A 88 -4.05 15.53 -9.82
CA ALA A 88 -4.74 16.82 -9.70
C ALA A 88 -4.75 17.37 -8.25
N GLN A 89 -4.50 16.53 -7.26
CA GLN A 89 -4.38 16.91 -5.84
C GLN A 89 -2.93 17.06 -5.38
N GLY A 90 -1.95 17.01 -6.29
CA GLY A 90 -0.53 17.16 -5.97
C GLY A 90 0.14 15.88 -5.46
N VAL A 91 -0.50 14.71 -5.59
CA VAL A 91 0.12 13.43 -5.25
C VAL A 91 1.07 13.02 -6.36
N THR A 92 2.35 13.02 -6.07
CA THR A 92 3.43 12.72 -7.02
C THR A 92 4.06 11.34 -6.81
N THR A 93 3.72 10.65 -5.72
CA THR A 93 4.21 9.31 -5.40
C THR A 93 3.07 8.44 -4.87
N LEU A 94 2.98 7.22 -5.37
CA LEU A 94 1.96 6.24 -5.02
C LEU A 94 2.63 4.99 -4.43
N VAL A 95 2.11 4.47 -3.32
CA VAL A 95 2.54 3.19 -2.74
C VAL A 95 1.47 2.15 -3.01
N VAL A 96 1.75 1.23 -3.93
CA VAL A 96 0.84 0.16 -4.38
C VAL A 96 1.24 -1.21 -3.83
N GLY A 97 0.43 -2.23 -4.09
CA GLY A 97 0.63 -3.57 -3.54
C GLY A 97 0.08 -3.69 -2.12
N GLN A 98 -0.98 -2.95 -1.81
CA GLN A 98 -1.57 -2.82 -0.48
C GLN A 98 -2.41 -4.03 -0.07
N ASP A 99 -2.71 -4.10 1.24
CA ASP A 99 -3.62 -5.06 1.87
C ASP A 99 -3.26 -6.55 1.62
N GLY A 100 -2.01 -6.81 1.24
CA GLY A 100 -1.59 -8.15 0.89
C GLY A 100 -2.26 -8.74 -0.35
N GLN A 101 -2.97 -7.94 -1.13
CA GLN A 101 -3.79 -8.36 -2.26
C GLN A 101 -3.42 -7.56 -3.52
N SER A 102 -2.49 -8.06 -4.31
CA SER A 102 -2.09 -7.42 -5.56
C SER A 102 -1.75 -8.45 -6.62
N TRP A 103 -1.96 -8.11 -7.88
CA TRP A 103 -1.48 -8.92 -9.00
C TRP A 103 0.05 -8.90 -9.11
N ILE A 104 0.70 -7.89 -8.53
CA ILE A 104 2.16 -7.79 -8.52
C ILE A 104 2.69 -8.86 -7.56
N GLY A 105 3.45 -9.80 -8.09
CA GLY A 105 3.91 -11.00 -7.39
C GLY A 105 3.00 -12.22 -7.59
N ALA A 106 1.86 -12.09 -8.30
CA ALA A 106 0.95 -13.19 -8.52
C ALA A 106 1.43 -14.15 -9.62
N MET A 107 1.25 -15.45 -9.39
CA MET A 107 1.22 -16.45 -10.46
C MET A 107 -0.14 -16.39 -11.18
N ALA A 108 -0.24 -16.88 -12.40
CA ALA A 108 -1.47 -16.81 -13.21
C ALA A 108 -2.71 -17.37 -12.50
N ALA A 109 -2.57 -18.43 -11.71
CA ALA A 109 -3.68 -18.98 -10.91
C ALA A 109 -4.12 -18.02 -9.81
N THR A 110 -3.18 -17.38 -9.14
CA THR A 110 -3.43 -16.35 -8.11
C THR A 110 -4.02 -15.09 -8.72
N ALA A 111 -3.56 -14.67 -9.90
CA ALA A 111 -4.13 -13.54 -10.61
C ALA A 111 -5.60 -13.79 -10.97
N ARG A 112 -5.98 -15.01 -11.41
CA ARG A 112 -7.39 -15.39 -11.62
C ARG A 112 -8.20 -15.27 -10.35
N TYR A 113 -7.69 -15.81 -9.24
CA TYR A 113 -8.36 -15.69 -7.94
C TYR A 113 -8.58 -14.22 -7.54
N LEU A 114 -7.58 -13.38 -7.69
CA LEU A 114 -7.66 -11.95 -7.35
C LEU A 114 -8.64 -11.20 -8.26
N ASN A 115 -8.72 -11.55 -9.55
CA ASN A 115 -9.71 -11.00 -10.47
C ASN A 115 -11.15 -11.32 -10.06
N GLU A 116 -11.39 -12.45 -9.37
CA GLU A 116 -12.70 -12.83 -8.87
C GLU A 116 -12.98 -12.29 -7.47
N TYR A 117 -11.97 -12.27 -6.60
CA TYR A 117 -12.13 -11.94 -5.18
C TYR A 117 -11.93 -10.45 -4.90
N PHE A 118 -10.90 -9.83 -5.47
CA PHE A 118 -10.46 -8.49 -5.11
C PHE A 118 -10.65 -7.44 -6.22
N ALA A 119 -11.24 -7.80 -7.35
CA ALA A 119 -11.51 -6.88 -8.45
C ALA A 119 -12.34 -5.64 -8.08
N PRO A 120 -13.28 -5.68 -7.10
CA PRO A 120 -13.97 -4.47 -6.67
C PRO A 120 -13.05 -3.36 -6.12
N VAL A 121 -11.85 -3.71 -5.67
CA VAL A 121 -10.84 -2.80 -5.12
C VAL A 121 -9.76 -2.49 -6.16
N ASN A 122 -9.12 -3.50 -6.73
CA ASN A 122 -7.98 -3.33 -7.64
C ASN A 122 -8.35 -3.32 -9.14
N GLY A 123 -9.57 -3.64 -9.51
CA GLY A 123 -9.93 -4.02 -10.88
C GLY A 123 -9.43 -5.43 -11.23
N ALA A 124 -9.36 -5.78 -12.52
CA ALA A 124 -8.89 -7.08 -13.00
C ALA A 124 -7.64 -6.96 -13.88
N LEU A 125 -6.72 -7.93 -13.77
CA LEU A 125 -5.59 -8.10 -14.68
C LEU A 125 -5.98 -9.06 -15.80
N GLU A 126 -6.24 -8.52 -16.99
CA GLU A 126 -6.65 -9.32 -18.15
C GLU A 126 -5.61 -9.26 -19.29
N PRO A 127 -5.18 -10.40 -19.85
CA PRO A 127 -5.40 -11.76 -19.31
C PRO A 127 -4.64 -12.00 -18.00
N ALA A 128 -5.21 -12.86 -17.14
CA ALA A 128 -4.53 -13.28 -15.91
C ALA A 128 -3.22 -14.01 -16.25
N ARG A 129 -2.12 -13.54 -15.69
CA ARG A 129 -0.76 -14.02 -15.97
C ARG A 129 0.16 -13.85 -14.77
N ASP A 130 1.32 -14.46 -14.84
CA ASP A 130 2.40 -14.18 -13.90
C ASP A 130 2.85 -12.73 -14.05
N LEU A 131 3.00 -12.04 -12.93
CA LEU A 131 3.45 -10.64 -12.91
C LEU A 131 4.37 -10.40 -11.71
N SER A 132 5.67 -10.60 -11.89
CA SER A 132 6.66 -10.30 -10.84
C SER A 132 6.78 -8.78 -10.59
N VAL A 133 7.38 -8.39 -9.47
CA VAL A 133 7.70 -6.98 -9.18
C VAL A 133 8.59 -6.39 -10.27
N ALA A 134 9.62 -7.13 -10.72
CA ALA A 134 10.49 -6.70 -11.81
C ALA A 134 9.72 -6.51 -13.13
N ALA A 135 8.81 -7.45 -13.46
CA ALA A 135 7.99 -7.36 -14.67
C ALA A 135 7.04 -6.16 -14.64
N PHE A 136 6.38 -5.90 -13.49
CA PHE A 136 5.54 -4.72 -13.33
C PHE A 136 6.36 -3.44 -13.50
N ARG A 137 7.49 -3.32 -12.80
CA ARG A 137 8.38 -2.15 -12.89
C ARG A 137 8.86 -1.92 -14.32
N GLY A 138 9.24 -2.98 -15.02
CA GLY A 138 9.62 -2.91 -16.44
C GLY A 138 8.47 -2.42 -17.34
N ALA A 139 7.25 -2.90 -17.09
CA ALA A 139 6.08 -2.51 -17.88
C ALA A 139 5.69 -1.03 -17.73
N VAL A 140 5.94 -0.43 -16.56
CA VAL A 140 5.57 0.97 -16.28
C VAL A 140 6.75 1.95 -16.40
N SER A 141 7.99 1.47 -16.45
CA SER A 141 9.19 2.31 -16.51
C SER A 141 9.15 3.27 -17.71
N GLY A 142 9.45 4.55 -17.46
CA GLY A 142 9.45 5.60 -18.48
C GLY A 142 8.06 6.02 -18.98
N ARG A 143 6.98 5.44 -18.42
CA ARG A 143 5.59 5.71 -18.82
C ARG A 143 4.76 6.38 -17.73
N LEU A 144 5.29 6.48 -16.51
CA LEU A 144 4.56 7.00 -15.38
C LEU A 144 4.61 8.52 -15.30
N ALA A 145 3.47 9.14 -14.99
CA ALA A 145 3.39 10.55 -14.61
C ALA A 145 3.67 10.79 -13.12
N GLN A 146 3.68 9.72 -12.31
CA GLN A 146 3.92 9.75 -10.86
C GLN A 146 4.99 8.71 -10.52
N ASN A 147 5.71 8.92 -9.42
CA ASN A 147 6.59 7.88 -8.88
C ASN A 147 5.74 6.76 -8.27
N VAL A 148 6.25 5.53 -8.32
CA VAL A 148 5.57 4.36 -7.77
C VAL A 148 6.53 3.54 -6.91
N ALA A 149 6.13 3.27 -5.69
CA ALA A 149 6.75 2.31 -4.80
C ALA A 149 5.84 1.08 -4.68
N VAL A 150 6.42 -0.13 -4.71
CA VAL A 150 5.67 -1.39 -4.72
C VAL A 150 5.94 -2.15 -3.44
N LEU A 151 4.89 -2.56 -2.74
CA LEU A 151 4.96 -3.54 -1.66
C LEU A 151 4.77 -4.95 -2.23
N ALA A 152 5.54 -5.92 -1.75
CA ALA A 152 5.20 -7.32 -1.93
C ALA A 152 3.92 -7.63 -1.15
N SER A 153 3.06 -8.52 -1.65
CA SER A 153 1.74 -8.77 -1.09
C SER A 153 1.65 -10.15 -0.45
N GLN A 154 1.60 -10.23 0.88
CA GLN A 154 1.66 -11.48 1.65
C GLN A 154 0.50 -12.42 1.33
N GLY A 155 -0.72 -11.94 1.14
CA GLY A 155 -1.86 -12.77 0.75
C GLY A 155 -1.70 -13.36 -0.65
N THR A 156 -1.17 -12.58 -1.60
CA THR A 156 -0.78 -13.05 -2.93
C THR A 156 0.26 -14.17 -2.84
N ILE A 157 1.34 -13.94 -2.07
CA ILE A 157 2.40 -14.93 -1.84
C ILE A 157 1.83 -16.18 -1.15
N ARG A 158 0.99 -16.02 -0.13
CA ARG A 158 0.35 -17.15 0.54
C ARG A 158 -0.52 -17.97 -0.42
N HIS A 159 -1.27 -17.30 -1.30
CA HIS A 159 -2.07 -17.97 -2.33
C HIS A 159 -1.20 -18.67 -3.37
N ASN A 160 -0.07 -18.09 -3.76
CA ASN A 160 0.87 -18.76 -4.67
C ASN A 160 1.34 -20.13 -4.13
N VAL A 161 1.64 -20.20 -2.82
CA VAL A 161 2.23 -21.40 -2.22
C VAL A 161 1.23 -22.39 -1.64
N ALA A 162 0.01 -21.96 -1.27
CA ALA A 162 -0.98 -22.78 -0.55
C ALA A 162 -2.42 -22.61 -1.04
N GLY A 163 -2.68 -21.73 -2.01
CA GLY A 163 -4.05 -21.44 -2.45
C GLY A 163 -4.92 -20.92 -1.30
N LEU A 164 -6.12 -21.45 -1.18
CA LEU A 164 -7.08 -21.13 -0.12
C LEU A 164 -7.03 -22.10 1.08
N ASP A 165 -5.93 -22.83 1.27
CA ASP A 165 -5.76 -23.69 2.43
C ASP A 165 -5.91 -22.88 3.72
N ARG A 166 -6.74 -23.41 4.64
CA ARG A 166 -7.07 -22.78 5.93
C ARG A 166 -6.10 -23.15 7.05
N GLY A 167 -5.27 -24.15 6.83
CA GLY A 167 -4.23 -24.53 7.79
C GLY A 167 -3.06 -23.54 7.82
N PRO A 168 -2.25 -23.59 8.88
CA PRO A 168 -0.98 -22.87 8.86
C PRO A 168 -0.09 -23.43 7.76
N LEU A 169 0.73 -22.56 7.16
CA LEU A 169 1.73 -23.00 6.18
C LEU A 169 2.67 -24.05 6.77
N ASP A 170 2.88 -25.14 6.07
CA ASP A 170 3.89 -26.11 6.46
C ASP A 170 5.31 -25.52 6.32
N PRO A 171 6.35 -26.19 6.85
CA PRO A 171 7.73 -25.68 6.76
C PRO A 171 8.22 -25.42 5.35
N GLY A 172 7.81 -26.25 4.36
CA GLY A 172 8.17 -26.09 2.95
C GLY A 172 7.49 -24.88 2.33
N GLN A 173 6.18 -24.71 2.57
CA GLN A 173 5.38 -23.56 2.13
C GLN A 173 5.89 -22.26 2.73
N ARG A 174 6.22 -22.24 4.05
CA ARG A 174 6.82 -21.06 4.68
C ARG A 174 8.17 -20.69 4.06
N ALA A 175 9.01 -21.68 3.80
CA ALA A 175 10.28 -21.44 3.14
C ALA A 175 10.11 -20.91 1.70
N ALA A 176 9.09 -21.41 0.97
CA ALA A 176 8.75 -20.91 -0.36
C ALA A 176 8.23 -19.47 -0.29
N ALA A 177 7.29 -19.17 0.59
CA ALA A 177 6.75 -17.82 0.78
C ALA A 177 7.85 -16.82 1.15
N ARG A 178 8.77 -17.20 2.05
CA ARG A 178 9.92 -16.37 2.40
C ARG A 178 10.82 -16.07 1.20
N ARG A 179 11.10 -17.06 0.35
CA ARG A 179 11.88 -16.84 -0.89
C ARG A 179 11.18 -15.90 -1.85
N GLU A 180 9.85 -15.95 -1.94
CA GLU A 180 9.10 -14.96 -2.76
C GLU A 180 9.24 -13.56 -2.23
N VAL A 181 9.24 -13.36 -0.89
CA VAL A 181 9.51 -12.04 -0.28
C VAL A 181 10.94 -11.59 -0.60
N GLU A 182 11.93 -12.46 -0.42
CA GLU A 182 13.34 -12.18 -0.74
C GLU A 182 13.50 -11.78 -2.22
N GLN A 183 12.85 -12.49 -3.13
CA GLN A 183 12.86 -12.17 -4.56
C GLN A 183 12.18 -10.84 -4.85
N ALA A 184 11.01 -10.58 -4.27
CA ALA A 184 10.31 -9.31 -4.44
C ALA A 184 11.14 -8.11 -3.97
N LEU A 185 11.85 -8.24 -2.84
CA LEU A 185 12.77 -7.22 -2.35
C LEU A 185 13.97 -7.02 -3.31
N ALA A 186 14.53 -8.10 -3.84
CA ALA A 186 15.59 -8.03 -4.84
C ALA A 186 15.12 -7.38 -6.15
N ASP A 187 13.87 -7.61 -6.54
CA ASP A 187 13.20 -6.97 -7.69
C ASP A 187 12.87 -5.48 -7.43
N GLY A 188 13.05 -4.99 -6.20
CA GLY A 188 12.88 -3.60 -5.80
C GLY A 188 11.57 -3.28 -5.09
N ALA A 189 10.92 -4.25 -4.47
CA ALA A 189 9.85 -3.98 -3.51
C ALA A 189 10.38 -3.19 -2.31
N VAL A 190 9.58 -2.24 -1.81
CA VAL A 190 9.96 -1.34 -0.71
C VAL A 190 9.49 -1.83 0.66
N GLY A 191 8.82 -2.97 0.73
CA GLY A 191 8.28 -3.57 1.94
C GLY A 191 7.39 -4.77 1.61
N LEU A 192 6.71 -5.27 2.64
CA LEU A 192 5.72 -6.35 2.54
C LEU A 192 4.39 -5.85 3.10
N SER A 193 3.30 -6.00 2.36
CA SER A 193 1.95 -5.72 2.86
C SER A 193 1.21 -7.00 3.25
N SER A 194 0.25 -6.88 4.16
CA SER A 194 -0.75 -7.91 4.42
C SER A 194 -2.13 -7.31 4.64
N GLY A 195 -3.16 -8.14 4.48
CA GLY A 195 -4.51 -7.82 4.90
C GLY A 195 -5.04 -8.98 5.72
N LEU A 196 -4.86 -8.88 7.04
CA LEU A 196 -5.10 -10.00 7.96
C LEU A 196 -6.58 -10.36 8.13
N ASP A 197 -7.47 -9.57 7.56
CA ASP A 197 -8.91 -9.85 7.49
C ASP A 197 -9.34 -10.39 6.12
N TYR A 198 -8.47 -10.32 5.10
CA TYR A 198 -8.71 -10.86 3.77
C TYR A 198 -8.19 -12.30 3.62
N LEU A 199 -8.83 -13.07 2.74
CA LEU A 199 -8.33 -14.39 2.36
C LEU A 199 -7.21 -14.29 1.32
N PRO A 200 -6.21 -15.16 1.41
CA PRO A 200 -6.01 -16.20 2.43
C PRO A 200 -5.21 -15.76 3.66
N SER A 201 -4.78 -14.49 3.76
CA SER A 201 -3.95 -14.00 4.88
C SER A 201 -4.60 -14.22 6.24
N ARG A 202 -5.94 -14.18 6.31
CA ARG A 202 -6.72 -14.40 7.53
C ARG A 202 -6.39 -15.71 8.25
N PHE A 203 -5.96 -16.72 7.52
CA PHE A 203 -5.62 -18.04 8.10
C PHE A 203 -4.20 -18.09 8.69
N GLY A 204 -3.34 -17.10 8.38
CA GLY A 204 -2.04 -16.96 8.98
C GLY A 204 -2.09 -16.36 10.38
N GLY A 205 -1.37 -16.95 11.33
CA GLY A 205 -1.16 -16.38 12.66
C GLY A 205 0.12 -15.55 12.72
N VAL A 206 0.35 -14.89 13.88
CA VAL A 206 1.52 -14.04 14.14
C VAL A 206 2.84 -14.75 13.79
N ALA A 207 3.04 -15.97 14.26
CA ALA A 207 4.29 -16.70 14.06
C ALA A 207 4.55 -17.02 12.59
N GLU A 208 3.51 -17.37 11.81
CA GLU A 208 3.62 -17.60 10.37
C GLU A 208 3.99 -16.30 9.65
N THR A 209 3.23 -15.24 9.93
CA THR A 209 3.41 -13.94 9.28
C THR A 209 4.78 -13.35 9.59
N ALA A 210 5.24 -13.41 10.84
CA ALA A 210 6.56 -12.95 11.24
C ALA A 210 7.69 -13.74 10.54
N ALA A 211 7.54 -15.06 10.43
CA ALA A 211 8.53 -15.90 9.75
C ALA A 211 8.63 -15.58 8.25
N VAL A 212 7.50 -15.29 7.58
CA VAL A 212 7.47 -14.88 6.16
C VAL A 212 8.04 -13.46 6.00
N ALA A 213 7.77 -12.55 6.94
CA ALA A 213 8.26 -11.18 6.93
C ALA A 213 9.72 -11.01 7.36
N ALA A 214 10.38 -12.04 7.89
CA ALA A 214 11.75 -11.96 8.42
C ALA A 214 12.80 -11.36 7.45
N PRO A 215 12.72 -11.51 6.11
CA PRO A 215 13.67 -10.86 5.19
C PRO A 215 13.67 -9.32 5.26
N LEU A 216 12.58 -8.70 5.76
CA LEU A 216 12.46 -7.24 5.87
C LEU A 216 13.51 -6.64 6.80
N ALA A 217 13.88 -7.33 7.89
CA ALA A 217 14.87 -6.86 8.86
C ALA A 217 16.21 -6.55 8.19
N ALA A 218 16.76 -7.51 7.45
CA ALA A 218 18.03 -7.36 6.74
C ALA A 218 17.96 -6.29 5.63
N ALA A 219 16.79 -6.14 5.00
CA ALA A 219 16.57 -5.14 3.97
C ALA A 219 16.26 -3.73 4.53
N GLY A 220 16.04 -3.56 5.84
CA GLY A 220 15.61 -2.32 6.46
C GLY A 220 14.24 -1.82 5.97
N ARG A 221 13.34 -2.75 5.60
CA ARG A 221 12.04 -2.45 4.98
C ARG A 221 10.88 -2.67 5.94
N PRO A 222 9.77 -1.92 5.79
CA PRO A 222 8.61 -2.04 6.66
C PRO A 222 7.73 -3.25 6.33
N TYR A 223 7.02 -3.73 7.36
CA TYR A 223 5.83 -4.54 7.24
C TYR A 223 4.59 -3.66 7.38
N VAL A 224 3.71 -3.64 6.39
CA VAL A 224 2.52 -2.78 6.29
C VAL A 224 1.27 -3.66 6.39
N SER A 225 0.27 -3.30 7.18
CA SER A 225 -0.89 -4.20 7.36
C SER A 225 -2.22 -3.48 7.45
N HIS A 226 -3.16 -3.93 6.60
CA HIS A 226 -4.58 -3.93 6.94
C HIS A 226 -4.75 -4.85 8.16
N LEU A 227 -5.24 -4.31 9.27
CA LEU A 227 -5.32 -5.04 10.54
C LEU A 227 -6.45 -6.07 10.51
N ARG A 228 -6.35 -7.07 11.37
CA ARG A 228 -7.46 -8.01 11.59
C ARG A 228 -8.64 -7.38 12.34
N ALA A 229 -8.40 -6.30 13.07
CA ALA A 229 -9.40 -5.66 13.92
C ALA A 229 -9.19 -4.14 13.97
N TYR A 230 -10.28 -3.42 13.88
CA TYR A 230 -10.36 -1.97 13.92
C TYR A 230 -11.45 -1.50 14.90
N GLY A 231 -11.64 -0.19 15.06
CA GLY A 231 -12.69 0.39 15.88
C GLY A 231 -12.59 -0.03 17.33
N PRO A 232 -13.64 -0.62 17.92
CA PRO A 232 -13.62 -1.06 19.32
C PRO A 232 -12.57 -2.13 19.64
N GLN A 233 -12.05 -2.83 18.64
CA GLN A 233 -11.06 -3.90 18.79
C GLN A 233 -9.66 -3.49 18.26
N VAL A 234 -9.44 -2.23 17.96
CA VAL A 234 -8.20 -1.74 17.35
C VAL A 234 -6.95 -2.05 18.18
N ALA A 235 -7.07 -2.04 19.50
CA ALA A 235 -5.96 -2.39 20.40
C ALA A 235 -5.43 -3.82 20.16
N ALA A 236 -6.32 -4.78 19.93
CA ALA A 236 -5.94 -6.16 19.60
C ALA A 236 -5.26 -6.24 18.21
N GLY A 237 -5.78 -5.51 17.21
CA GLY A 237 -5.18 -5.44 15.88
C GLY A 237 -3.78 -4.84 15.91
N LEU A 238 -3.57 -3.76 16.66
CA LEU A 238 -2.26 -3.12 16.82
C LEU A 238 -1.28 -3.99 17.63
N ALA A 239 -1.76 -4.71 18.64
CA ALA A 239 -0.93 -5.67 19.37
C ALA A 239 -0.48 -6.84 18.49
N GLU A 240 -1.37 -7.36 17.61
CA GLU A 240 -1.00 -8.38 16.61
C GLU A 240 0.06 -7.83 15.64
N LEU A 241 -0.13 -6.62 15.11
CA LEU A 241 0.83 -5.97 14.23
C LEU A 241 2.20 -5.80 14.88
N ALA A 242 2.23 -5.29 16.13
CA ALA A 242 3.46 -5.13 16.90
C ALA A 242 4.17 -6.46 17.15
N ALA A 243 3.42 -7.53 17.44
CA ALA A 243 3.97 -8.87 17.64
C ALA A 243 4.59 -9.44 16.34
N VAL A 244 3.97 -9.20 15.18
CA VAL A 244 4.56 -9.55 13.89
C VAL A 244 5.85 -8.78 13.66
N GLY A 245 5.86 -7.47 13.91
CA GLY A 245 7.05 -6.63 13.77
C GLY A 245 8.20 -7.08 14.65
N ALA A 246 7.94 -7.33 15.94
CA ALA A 246 8.93 -7.83 16.87
C ALA A 246 9.48 -9.20 16.45
N GLY A 247 8.61 -10.12 16.01
CA GLY A 247 9.02 -11.45 15.54
C GLY A 247 9.79 -11.42 14.22
N ALA A 248 9.52 -10.46 13.34
CA ALA A 248 10.22 -10.27 12.07
C ALA A 248 11.48 -9.38 12.20
N GLY A 249 11.64 -8.62 13.29
CA GLY A 249 12.68 -7.61 13.44
C GLY A 249 12.50 -6.40 12.50
N ALA A 250 11.25 -6.09 12.13
CA ALA A 250 10.95 -5.06 11.16
C ALA A 250 10.09 -3.94 11.77
N ARG A 251 10.27 -2.70 11.29
CA ARG A 251 9.31 -1.61 11.57
C ARG A 251 7.95 -1.96 10.98
N VAL A 252 6.88 -1.46 11.61
CA VAL A 252 5.52 -1.79 11.19
C VAL A 252 4.70 -0.53 10.87
N HIS A 253 3.72 -0.71 9.98
CA HIS A 253 2.82 0.36 9.57
C HIS A 253 1.38 -0.15 9.55
N ALA A 254 0.49 0.53 10.27
CA ALA A 254 -0.94 0.21 10.30
C ALA A 254 -1.67 0.99 9.20
N SER A 255 -2.27 0.28 8.25
CA SER A 255 -3.01 0.87 7.14
C SER A 255 -4.36 1.42 7.60
N HIS A 256 -4.77 2.58 7.04
CA HIS A 256 -6.08 3.24 7.23
C HIS A 256 -6.63 3.10 8.65
N LEU A 257 -5.78 3.46 9.62
CA LEU A 257 -6.03 3.25 11.04
C LEU A 257 -7.20 4.11 11.54
N TRP A 258 -8.12 3.46 12.26
CA TRP A 258 -9.18 4.14 12.98
C TRP A 258 -9.55 3.40 14.26
N GLY A 259 -9.94 4.15 15.29
CA GLY A 259 -10.29 3.64 16.61
C GLY A 259 -10.50 4.78 17.61
N ALA A 260 -10.86 4.45 18.85
CA ALA A 260 -10.96 5.45 19.88
C ALA A 260 -9.57 6.05 20.20
N PRO A 261 -9.42 7.38 20.32
CA PRO A 261 -8.11 8.02 20.53
C PRO A 261 -7.35 7.50 21.74
N ALA A 262 -8.04 7.11 22.81
CA ALA A 262 -7.41 6.56 24.01
C ALA A 262 -6.77 5.18 23.74
N ASP A 263 -7.48 4.31 22.99
CA ASP A 263 -7.00 2.97 22.65
C ASP A 263 -5.81 3.05 21.70
N LEU A 264 -5.89 3.97 20.71
CA LEU A 264 -4.77 4.22 19.78
C LEU A 264 -3.54 4.69 20.54
N ARG A 265 -3.66 5.68 21.42
CA ARG A 265 -2.54 6.20 22.22
C ARG A 265 -1.90 5.10 23.05
N ALA A 266 -2.70 4.35 23.81
CA ALA A 266 -2.19 3.26 24.63
C ALA A 266 -1.46 2.19 23.83
N ALA A 267 -1.96 1.84 22.64
CA ALA A 267 -1.33 0.87 21.76
C ALA A 267 0.02 1.37 21.19
N PHE A 268 0.11 2.66 20.81
CA PHE A 268 1.38 3.25 20.36
C PHE A 268 2.40 3.32 21.49
N GLU A 269 1.98 3.71 22.71
CA GLU A 269 2.85 3.73 23.89
C GLU A 269 3.37 2.30 24.23
N ALA A 270 2.51 1.29 24.14
CA ALA A 270 2.89 -0.10 24.34
C ALA A 270 3.86 -0.61 23.28
N ALA A 271 3.65 -0.29 22.00
CA ALA A 271 4.56 -0.63 20.92
C ALA A 271 5.94 0.02 21.12
N ALA A 272 5.98 1.32 21.46
CA ALA A 272 7.21 2.04 21.75
C ALA A 272 7.96 1.45 22.96
N ALA A 273 7.25 1.10 24.04
CA ALA A 273 7.84 0.44 25.21
C ALA A 273 8.42 -0.94 24.88
N ALA A 274 7.86 -1.64 23.90
CA ALA A 274 8.36 -2.91 23.37
C ALA A 274 9.49 -2.74 22.33
N GLY A 275 9.91 -1.50 22.01
CA GLY A 275 10.93 -1.22 21.02
C GLY A 275 10.48 -1.42 19.56
N VAL A 276 9.16 -1.43 19.31
CA VAL A 276 8.60 -1.57 17.98
C VAL A 276 8.37 -0.17 17.37
N ASP A 277 8.97 0.08 16.23
CA ASP A 277 8.76 1.30 15.43
C ASP A 277 7.43 1.14 14.66
N LEU A 278 6.37 1.79 15.17
CA LEU A 278 5.00 1.72 14.66
C LEU A 278 4.60 3.08 14.08
N SER A 279 4.19 3.06 12.82
CA SER A 279 3.58 4.20 12.11
C SER A 279 2.20 3.83 11.57
N TYR A 280 1.49 4.79 10.99
CA TYR A 280 0.17 4.55 10.40
C TYR A 280 -0.16 5.54 9.29
N ASP A 281 -1.09 5.16 8.42
CA ASP A 281 -1.81 6.06 7.54
C ASP A 281 -3.30 6.13 7.91
N MET A 282 -3.99 7.14 7.40
CA MET A 282 -5.44 7.24 7.41
C MET A 282 -5.92 8.11 6.24
N TYR A 283 -7.13 7.83 5.76
CA TYR A 283 -7.73 8.60 4.68
C TYR A 283 -8.67 9.67 5.24
N PRO A 284 -8.83 10.81 4.53
CA PRO A 284 -9.68 11.92 4.97
C PRO A 284 -11.15 11.72 4.57
N TYR A 285 -11.58 10.51 4.28
CA TYR A 285 -12.93 10.21 3.80
C TYR A 285 -13.82 9.66 4.91
N ARG A 286 -15.12 9.90 4.80
CA ARG A 286 -16.14 9.38 5.73
C ARG A 286 -16.74 8.05 5.26
N ARG A 287 -16.27 7.51 4.17
CA ARG A 287 -16.71 6.24 3.56
C ARG A 287 -15.48 5.48 3.10
N SER A 288 -15.55 4.16 3.22
CA SER A 288 -14.53 3.25 2.71
C SER A 288 -15.10 2.33 1.64
N SER A 289 -14.21 1.67 0.90
CA SER A 289 -14.56 0.64 -0.08
C SER A 289 -13.79 -0.63 0.26
N THR A 290 -14.46 -1.77 0.19
CA THR A 290 -13.85 -3.08 0.43
C THR A 290 -14.63 -4.19 -0.26
N VAL A 291 -14.17 -5.44 -0.10
CA VAL A 291 -14.82 -6.63 -0.61
C VAL A 291 -16.03 -6.96 0.26
N LEU A 292 -17.23 -6.91 -0.31
CA LEU A 292 -18.48 -7.13 0.43
C LEU A 292 -18.53 -8.52 1.09
N ALA A 293 -17.96 -9.54 0.44
CA ALA A 293 -17.87 -10.88 0.99
C ALA A 293 -17.12 -10.93 2.33
N MET A 294 -16.03 -10.15 2.47
CA MET A 294 -15.28 -10.07 3.73
C MET A 294 -16.15 -9.59 4.90
N LEU A 295 -17.05 -8.65 4.65
CA LEU A 295 -17.92 -8.08 5.68
C LEU A 295 -19.11 -8.97 6.06
N LEU A 296 -19.65 -9.73 5.09
CA LEU A 296 -20.96 -10.36 5.23
C LEU A 296 -20.94 -11.89 5.28
N LEU A 297 -19.85 -12.52 4.84
CA LEU A 297 -19.82 -13.97 4.68
C LEU A 297 -18.79 -14.62 5.62
N PRO A 298 -19.13 -15.81 6.18
CA PRO A 298 -18.17 -16.57 6.96
C PRO A 298 -16.91 -16.89 6.16
N PRO A 299 -15.70 -16.75 6.75
CA PRO A 299 -14.44 -17.07 6.06
C PRO A 299 -14.38 -18.50 5.53
N GLU A 300 -15.03 -19.44 6.21
CA GLU A 300 -15.12 -20.86 5.81
C GLU A 300 -15.88 -21.06 4.50
N LEU A 301 -16.88 -20.23 4.25
CA LEU A 301 -17.61 -20.23 2.99
C LEU A 301 -16.78 -19.62 1.89
N GLN A 302 -16.18 -18.46 2.13
CA GLN A 302 -15.33 -17.77 1.18
C GLN A 302 -14.11 -18.64 0.76
N ALA A 303 -13.55 -19.42 1.69
CA ALA A 303 -12.41 -20.33 1.45
C ALA A 303 -12.73 -21.49 0.49
N ARG A 304 -14.01 -21.72 0.18
CA ARG A 304 -14.40 -22.68 -0.87
C ARG A 304 -14.19 -22.14 -2.28
N GLY A 305 -13.81 -20.87 -2.39
CA GLY A 305 -13.63 -20.15 -3.63
C GLY A 305 -14.92 -19.45 -4.12
N PRO A 306 -14.78 -18.49 -5.04
CA PRO A 306 -15.90 -17.66 -5.50
C PRO A 306 -17.08 -18.43 -6.07
N ALA A 307 -16.83 -19.44 -6.92
CA ALA A 307 -17.89 -20.24 -7.53
C ALA A 307 -18.75 -21.00 -6.49
N ALA A 308 -18.09 -21.64 -5.50
CA ALA A 308 -18.79 -22.36 -4.44
C ALA A 308 -19.55 -21.40 -3.51
N THR A 309 -18.99 -20.22 -3.25
CA THR A 309 -19.66 -19.16 -2.50
C THR A 309 -20.92 -18.67 -3.19
N LEU A 310 -20.87 -18.41 -4.49
CA LEU A 310 -22.02 -18.00 -5.29
C LEU A 310 -23.09 -19.11 -5.33
N ALA A 311 -22.71 -20.37 -5.48
CA ALA A 311 -23.63 -21.49 -5.44
C ALA A 311 -24.35 -21.60 -4.08
N ALA A 312 -23.63 -21.41 -2.97
CA ALA A 312 -24.23 -21.40 -1.64
C ALA A 312 -25.21 -20.23 -1.44
N LEU A 313 -24.90 -19.06 -1.98
CA LEU A 313 -25.78 -17.89 -1.91
C LEU A 313 -27.03 -18.05 -2.83
N ALA A 314 -26.93 -18.80 -3.90
CA ALA A 314 -28.05 -19.13 -4.76
C ALA A 314 -29.04 -20.16 -4.12
N ASP A 315 -28.55 -21.02 -3.22
CA ASP A 315 -29.38 -21.98 -2.50
C ASP A 315 -30.20 -21.28 -1.39
N PRO A 316 -31.56 -21.26 -1.45
CA PRO A 316 -32.39 -20.60 -0.45
C PRO A 316 -32.18 -21.13 0.97
N ARG A 317 -31.89 -22.43 1.13
CA ARG A 317 -31.70 -23.06 2.46
C ARG A 317 -30.37 -22.62 3.07
N GLN A 318 -29.28 -22.60 2.29
CA GLN A 318 -27.99 -22.15 2.75
C GLN A 318 -28.02 -20.65 3.05
N ARG A 319 -28.68 -19.85 2.21
CA ARG A 319 -28.85 -18.41 2.46
C ARG A 319 -29.63 -18.14 3.76
N ALA A 320 -30.68 -18.91 4.05
CA ALA A 320 -31.45 -18.77 5.29
C ALA A 320 -30.57 -19.04 6.53
N ARG A 321 -29.72 -20.07 6.50
CA ARG A 321 -28.75 -20.36 7.59
C ARG A 321 -27.75 -19.23 7.78
N LEU A 322 -27.15 -18.74 6.71
CA LEU A 322 -26.22 -17.61 6.77
C LEU A 322 -26.87 -16.37 7.40
N LEU A 323 -28.13 -16.10 7.08
CA LEU A 323 -28.90 -14.99 7.68
C LEU A 323 -29.21 -15.21 9.16
N ALA A 324 -29.32 -16.46 9.59
CA ALA A 324 -29.50 -16.84 11.00
C ALA A 324 -28.18 -16.86 11.80
N GLY A 325 -27.04 -16.69 11.14
CA GLY A 325 -25.71 -16.75 11.79
C GLY A 325 -25.22 -18.18 12.04
N GLU A 326 -25.72 -19.16 11.26
CA GLU A 326 -25.39 -20.60 11.35
C GLU A 326 -24.32 -21.03 10.32
#